data_2341aa2822f91f5dd8bbc192b3c13aba
#
_entry.id   2341aa2822f91f5dd8bbc192b3c13aba
#
_cell.length_a   1.000
_cell.length_b   1.000
_cell.length_c   1.000
_cell.angle_alpha   90.00
_cell.angle_beta   90.00
_cell.angle_gamma   90.00
#
_symmetry.space_group_name_H-M   'P 1'
#
loop_
_entity.id
_entity.type
_entity.pdbx_description
1 polymer ?
#
loop_
_entity_poly.entity_id
_entity_poly.type
_entity_poly.pdbx_seq_one_letter_code
_entity_poly.pdbx_strand_id
1 'polypeptide(L)'
;MLSLGDTHAAQGDGEICGTAIESPMDVAIKVDLVKDAQFPFPRFETQGPVTRHFDSNGYWATTGIGEDLFQAARDAVSGMVDQVAKETGMSALEAYMLCSVCGDLRISEIVDMPNWTVSFYFPKIVLG
;
A
#
# COMPACT_ATOMS: atom_id res chain seq x y z
N MET A 1 4.99 -16.94 18.81
CA MET A 1 6.26 -16.24 18.50
C MET A 1 5.90 -14.82 18.13
N LEU A 2 6.56 -13.81 18.71
CA LEU A 2 6.44 -12.41 18.31
C LEU A 2 7.75 -12.04 17.59
N SER A 3 7.62 -11.45 16.40
CA SER A 3 8.75 -10.88 15.66
C SER A 3 8.51 -9.39 15.49
N LEU A 4 9.50 -8.59 15.84
CA LEU A 4 9.51 -7.14 15.68
C LEU A 4 10.64 -6.79 14.72
N GLY A 5 10.31 -6.01 13.70
CA GLY A 5 11.28 -5.44 12.77
C GLY A 5 11.55 -3.97 13.07
N ASP A 6 12.06 -3.26 12.10
CA ASP A 6 12.23 -1.83 12.11
C ASP A 6 10.88 -1.07 12.12
N THR A 7 10.93 0.20 12.45
CA THR A 7 9.74 1.03 12.56
C THR A 7 9.62 1.99 11.39
N HIS A 8 8.41 2.09 10.85
CA HIS A 8 8.11 2.94 9.71
C HIS A 8 7.12 4.05 10.08
N ALA A 9 7.45 5.29 9.78
CA ALA A 9 6.55 6.42 9.97
C ALA A 9 5.43 6.46 8.93
N ALA A 10 5.68 5.97 7.73
CA ALA A 10 4.69 5.83 6.66
C ALA A 10 5.07 4.70 5.71
N GLN A 11 4.05 3.97 5.27
CA GLN A 11 4.13 2.93 4.25
C GLN A 11 2.77 2.81 3.59
N GLY A 12 2.71 2.77 2.27
CA GLY A 12 1.49 2.47 1.53
C GLY A 12 1.23 0.97 1.43
N ASP A 13 -0.01 0.58 1.21
CA ASP A 13 -0.35 -0.83 1.01
C ASP A 13 0.32 -1.39 -0.24
N GLY A 14 1.01 -2.51 -0.06
CA GLY A 14 1.81 -3.15 -1.09
C GLY A 14 3.31 -2.89 -0.98
N GLU A 15 3.75 -1.78 -0.35
CA GLU A 15 5.19 -1.40 -0.26
C GLU A 15 5.94 -1.66 -1.59
N ILE A 16 5.38 -1.16 -2.67
CA ILE A 16 5.58 -1.61 -4.05
C ILE A 16 7.03 -1.57 -4.59
N CYS A 17 7.91 -0.83 -3.94
CA CYS A 17 9.34 -0.81 -4.26
C CYS A 17 10.22 -1.21 -3.05
N GLY A 18 9.62 -1.68 -1.95
CA GLY A 18 10.33 -2.02 -0.73
C GLY A 18 10.83 -0.80 0.05
N THR A 19 10.23 0.37 -0.17
CA THR A 19 10.59 1.62 0.51
C THR A 19 9.44 2.12 1.37
N ALA A 20 9.75 2.38 2.64
CA ALA A 20 8.91 3.09 3.59
C ALA A 20 9.67 4.31 4.14
N ILE A 21 9.06 5.09 5.01
CA ILE A 21 9.76 6.13 5.76
C ILE A 21 10.29 5.52 7.06
N GLU A 22 11.58 5.26 7.09
CA GLU A 22 12.28 4.77 8.28
C GLU A 22 12.24 5.82 9.39
N SER A 23 11.91 5.41 10.60
CA SER A 23 11.84 6.33 11.74
C SER A 23 12.16 5.63 13.06
N PRO A 24 13.00 6.21 13.91
CA PRO A 24 13.14 5.71 15.28
C PRO A 24 11.84 5.96 16.05
N MET A 25 11.40 4.96 16.81
CA MET A 25 10.21 5.05 17.65
C MET A 25 10.40 4.32 18.97
N ASP A 26 9.86 4.89 20.04
CA ASP A 26 9.66 4.16 21.29
C ASP A 26 8.33 3.41 21.21
N VAL A 27 8.36 2.09 21.38
CA VAL A 27 7.19 1.24 21.30
C VAL A 27 6.92 0.53 22.60
N ALA A 28 5.73 0.70 23.17
CA ALA A 28 5.25 -0.06 24.31
C ALA A 28 4.26 -1.14 23.84
N ILE A 29 4.57 -2.40 24.14
CA ILE A 29 3.74 -3.55 23.75
C ILE A 29 3.26 -4.28 25.01
N LYS A 30 1.96 -4.47 25.13
CA LYS A 30 1.36 -5.39 26.09
C LYS A 30 1.14 -6.73 25.41
N VAL A 31 1.66 -7.80 26.01
CA VAL A 31 1.51 -9.17 25.49
C VAL A 31 0.63 -9.97 26.43
N ASP A 32 -0.42 -10.57 25.89
CA ASP A 32 -1.30 -11.50 26.57
C ASP A 32 -1.27 -12.87 25.85
N LEU A 33 -1.48 -13.96 26.61
CA LEU A 33 -1.55 -15.31 26.05
C LEU A 33 -3.00 -15.77 25.93
N VAL A 34 -3.42 -16.08 24.70
CA VAL A 34 -4.67 -16.78 24.43
C VAL A 34 -4.36 -18.25 24.20
N LYS A 35 -4.75 -19.09 25.20
CA LYS A 35 -4.51 -20.54 25.11
C LYS A 35 -5.43 -21.15 24.06
N ASP A 36 -4.94 -22.21 23.42
CA ASP A 36 -5.69 -23.03 22.44
C ASP A 36 -6.13 -22.27 21.19
N ALA A 37 -5.65 -21.06 20.99
CA ALA A 37 -5.87 -20.31 19.76
C ALA A 37 -5.05 -20.93 18.60
N GLN A 38 -5.76 -21.37 17.55
CA GLN A 38 -5.15 -21.96 16.36
C GLN A 38 -5.44 -21.09 15.15
N PHE A 39 -4.58 -20.11 14.91
CA PHE A 39 -4.65 -19.25 13.73
C PHE A 39 -3.44 -19.52 12.84
N PRO A 40 -3.63 -19.89 11.56
CA PRO A 40 -2.51 -20.13 10.64
C PRO A 40 -1.74 -18.85 10.29
N PHE A 41 -2.40 -17.68 10.39
CA PHE A 41 -1.81 -16.38 10.07
C PHE A 41 -2.22 -15.33 11.11
N PRO A 42 -1.45 -14.24 11.25
CA PRO A 42 -1.78 -13.14 12.15
C PRO A 42 -3.17 -12.55 11.89
N ARG A 43 -3.83 -12.11 12.96
CA ARG A 43 -5.08 -11.37 12.91
C ARG A 43 -4.95 -10.14 13.80
N PHE A 44 -5.60 -9.06 13.41
CA PHE A 44 -5.59 -7.82 14.18
C PHE A 44 -6.94 -7.12 14.07
N GLU A 45 -7.25 -6.29 15.05
CA GLU A 45 -8.40 -5.39 15.10
C GLU A 45 -7.88 -3.96 15.26
N THR A 46 -8.45 -3.02 14.51
CA THR A 46 -8.10 -1.61 14.60
C THR A 46 -9.13 -0.85 15.43
N GLN A 47 -8.70 0.14 16.20
CA GLN A 47 -9.57 1.00 17.01
C GLN A 47 -10.17 2.18 16.22
N GLY A 48 -9.83 2.31 14.95
CA GLY A 48 -10.27 3.39 14.08
C GLY A 48 -10.18 3.01 12.60
N PRO A 49 -10.46 3.95 11.70
CA PRO A 49 -10.41 3.71 10.28
C PRO A 49 -9.00 3.30 9.83
N VAL A 50 -8.92 2.29 8.98
CA VAL A 50 -7.68 1.84 8.36
C VAL A 50 -7.23 2.82 7.28
N THR A 51 -8.19 3.46 6.61
CA THR A 51 -7.91 4.47 5.60
C THR A 51 -7.33 5.72 6.25
N ARG A 52 -6.15 6.13 5.80
CA ARG A 52 -5.50 7.36 6.25
C ARG A 52 -6.36 8.57 5.86
N HIS A 53 -6.28 9.66 6.63
CA HIS A 53 -6.99 10.92 6.36
C HIS A 53 -6.38 11.70 5.18
N PHE A 54 -6.08 11.02 4.06
CA PHE A 54 -5.48 11.61 2.87
C PHE A 54 -6.48 11.87 1.75
N ASP A 55 -7.76 11.71 2.00
CA ASP A 55 -8.80 11.75 0.99
C ASP A 55 -9.43 13.12 0.76
N SER A 56 -9.03 14.16 1.52
CA SER A 56 -9.60 15.51 1.40
C SER A 56 -9.45 16.10 -0.01
N ASN A 57 -8.36 15.78 -0.72
CA ASN A 57 -8.11 16.25 -2.09
C ASN A 57 -8.39 15.15 -3.14
N GLY A 58 -8.92 14.00 -2.72
CA GLY A 58 -9.17 12.84 -3.56
C GLY A 58 -7.90 12.12 -4.01
N TYR A 59 -8.06 11.19 -4.93
CA TYR A 59 -7.00 10.31 -5.41
C TYR A 59 -6.88 10.36 -6.93
N TRP A 60 -5.71 10.07 -7.43
CA TRP A 60 -5.55 9.46 -8.74
C TRP A 60 -5.63 7.95 -8.58
N ALA A 61 -6.22 7.27 -9.53
CA ALA A 61 -6.28 5.83 -9.57
C ALA A 61 -5.91 5.32 -10.97
N THR A 62 -5.08 4.29 -11.01
CA THR A 62 -4.72 3.57 -12.22
C THR A 62 -5.05 2.10 -12.05
N THR A 63 -5.31 1.41 -13.15
CA THR A 63 -5.70 -0.01 -13.13
C THR A 63 -4.78 -0.84 -14.01
N GLY A 64 -4.59 -2.09 -13.62
CA GLY A 64 -4.06 -3.14 -14.47
C GLY A 64 -5.06 -4.28 -14.52
N ILE A 65 -5.24 -4.87 -15.70
CA ILE A 65 -6.23 -5.91 -15.97
C ILE A 65 -5.57 -7.03 -16.76
N GLY A 66 -5.75 -8.27 -16.32
CA GLY A 66 -5.21 -9.43 -17.01
C GLY A 66 -5.35 -10.74 -16.26
N GLU A 67 -4.90 -11.82 -16.91
CA GLU A 67 -4.99 -13.18 -16.38
C GLU A 67 -3.98 -13.47 -15.24
N ASP A 68 -2.91 -12.70 -15.16
CA ASP A 68 -1.92 -12.76 -14.10
C ASP A 68 -2.10 -11.59 -13.14
N LEU A 69 -2.46 -11.91 -11.88
CA LEU A 69 -2.73 -10.89 -10.86
C LEU A 69 -1.50 -10.03 -10.54
N PHE A 70 -0.31 -10.64 -10.57
CA PHE A 70 0.93 -9.90 -10.29
C PHE A 70 1.31 -8.97 -11.46
N GLN A 71 1.07 -9.41 -12.70
CA GLN A 71 1.25 -8.54 -13.86
C GLN A 71 0.24 -7.39 -13.85
N ALA A 72 -1.02 -7.64 -13.53
CA ALA A 72 -2.03 -6.60 -13.36
C ALA A 72 -1.62 -5.57 -12.28
N ALA A 73 -1.05 -6.04 -11.16
CA ALA A 73 -0.50 -5.14 -10.15
C ALA A 73 0.64 -4.26 -10.68
N ARG A 74 1.59 -4.84 -11.44
CA ARG A 74 2.68 -4.09 -12.08
C ARG A 74 2.16 -3.03 -13.05
N ASP A 75 1.16 -3.36 -13.85
CA ASP A 75 0.58 -2.45 -14.83
C ASP A 75 -0.12 -1.27 -14.14
N ALA A 76 -0.89 -1.54 -13.09
CA ALA A 76 -1.50 -0.50 -12.26
C ALA A 76 -0.46 0.46 -11.68
N VAL A 77 0.60 -0.07 -11.09
CA VAL A 77 1.70 0.72 -10.49
C VAL A 77 2.46 1.51 -11.55
N SER A 78 2.82 0.89 -12.68
CA SER A 78 3.53 1.56 -13.77
C SER A 78 2.75 2.76 -14.30
N GLY A 79 1.43 2.60 -14.51
CA GLY A 79 0.57 3.69 -14.94
C GLY A 79 0.55 4.86 -13.96
N MET A 80 0.60 4.57 -12.64
CA MET A 80 0.64 5.63 -11.63
C MET A 80 2.01 6.32 -11.58
N VAL A 81 3.09 5.57 -11.67
CA VAL A 81 4.46 6.14 -11.72
C VAL A 81 4.59 7.10 -12.89
N ASP A 82 4.10 6.72 -14.07
CA ASP A 82 4.13 7.57 -15.26
C ASP A 82 3.28 8.85 -15.05
N GLN A 83 2.10 8.71 -14.43
CA GLN A 83 1.24 9.85 -14.14
C GLN A 83 1.87 10.81 -13.14
N VAL A 84 2.38 10.32 -12.02
CA VAL A 84 3.03 11.15 -11.00
C VAL A 84 4.26 11.84 -11.59
N ALA A 85 5.12 11.12 -12.30
CA ALA A 85 6.30 11.70 -12.96
C ALA A 85 5.91 12.83 -13.92
N LYS A 86 4.88 12.64 -14.74
CA LYS A 86 4.38 13.64 -15.69
C LYS A 86 3.82 14.88 -14.99
N GLU A 87 3.01 14.71 -13.97
CA GLU A 87 2.33 15.82 -13.28
C GLU A 87 3.27 16.64 -12.38
N THR A 88 4.33 16.00 -11.85
CA THR A 88 5.24 16.63 -10.88
C THR A 88 6.59 17.03 -11.46
N GLY A 89 6.97 16.46 -12.60
CA GLY A 89 8.33 16.58 -13.15
C GLY A 89 9.38 15.73 -12.42
N MET A 90 8.99 14.86 -11.49
CA MET A 90 9.89 13.91 -10.84
C MET A 90 10.40 12.87 -11.85
N SER A 91 11.58 12.31 -11.58
CA SER A 91 12.02 11.11 -12.28
C SER A 91 11.10 9.93 -11.97
N ALA A 92 11.06 8.93 -12.85
CA ALA A 92 10.28 7.71 -12.64
C ALA A 92 10.68 6.99 -11.33
N LEU A 93 11.97 7.04 -10.95
CA LEU A 93 12.45 6.45 -9.70
C LEU A 93 11.88 7.18 -8.47
N GLU A 94 11.93 8.52 -8.47
CA GLU A 94 11.36 9.31 -7.36
C GLU A 94 9.85 9.12 -7.25
N ALA A 95 9.13 9.12 -8.39
CA ALA A 95 7.70 8.83 -8.43
C ALA A 95 7.38 7.43 -7.89
N TYR A 96 8.20 6.42 -8.22
CA TYR A 96 8.03 5.05 -7.73
C TYR A 96 8.26 4.94 -6.23
N MET A 97 9.29 5.59 -5.69
CA MET A 97 9.52 5.67 -4.25
C MET A 97 8.37 6.38 -3.53
N LEU A 98 7.90 7.50 -4.06
CA LEU A 98 6.77 8.22 -3.50
C LEU A 98 5.49 7.38 -3.50
N CYS A 99 5.19 6.69 -4.59
CA CYS A 99 4.08 5.74 -4.67
C CYS A 99 4.18 4.64 -3.61
N SER A 100 5.36 4.11 -3.34
CA SER A 100 5.58 3.08 -2.31
C SER A 100 5.27 3.57 -0.89
N VAL A 101 5.57 4.83 -0.62
CA VAL A 101 5.39 5.44 0.71
C VAL A 101 3.93 5.79 1.01
N CYS A 102 3.16 6.25 0.03
CA CYS A 102 1.85 6.85 0.27
C CYS A 102 0.68 6.26 -0.54
N GLY A 103 0.96 5.48 -1.57
CA GLY A 103 -0.08 4.88 -2.40
C GLY A 103 -0.58 3.54 -1.86
N ASP A 104 -1.77 3.13 -2.29
CA ASP A 104 -2.40 1.88 -1.87
C ASP A 104 -2.70 0.97 -3.07
N LEU A 105 -2.15 -0.23 -3.03
CA LEU A 105 -2.43 -1.28 -4.01
C LEU A 105 -3.61 -2.12 -3.53
N ARG A 106 -4.63 -2.27 -4.38
CA ARG A 106 -5.86 -3.01 -4.05
C ARG A 106 -6.25 -3.99 -5.14
N ILE A 107 -6.71 -5.17 -4.75
CA ILE A 107 -7.43 -6.06 -5.66
C ILE A 107 -8.85 -5.55 -5.77
N SER A 108 -9.22 -5.02 -6.93
CA SER A 108 -10.53 -4.40 -7.14
C SER A 108 -11.56 -5.39 -7.64
N GLU A 109 -11.12 -6.44 -8.34
CA GLU A 109 -12.00 -7.49 -8.85
C GLU A 109 -11.20 -8.79 -9.00
N ILE A 110 -11.75 -9.90 -8.47
CA ILE A 110 -11.09 -11.22 -8.45
C ILE A 110 -12.05 -12.37 -8.80
N VAL A 111 -13.19 -12.08 -9.40
CA VAL A 111 -14.25 -13.08 -9.64
C VAL A 111 -14.59 -13.30 -11.10
N ASP A 112 -14.19 -12.43 -12.00
CA ASP A 112 -14.56 -12.50 -13.44
C ASP A 112 -13.42 -13.12 -14.29
N MET A 113 -13.18 -14.41 -14.06
CA MET A 113 -12.21 -15.14 -14.87
C MET A 113 -12.45 -14.95 -16.38
N PRO A 114 -11.39 -14.85 -17.19
CA PRO A 114 -9.98 -15.08 -16.82
C PRO A 114 -9.24 -13.83 -16.35
N ASN A 115 -9.87 -12.67 -16.25
CA ASN A 115 -9.18 -11.43 -15.95
C ASN A 115 -9.41 -10.98 -14.52
N TRP A 116 -8.34 -10.47 -13.91
CA TRP A 116 -8.33 -9.85 -12.60
C TRP A 116 -8.10 -8.35 -12.73
N THR A 117 -8.70 -7.54 -11.86
CA THR A 117 -8.48 -6.09 -11.84
C THR A 117 -7.76 -5.69 -10.56
N VAL A 118 -6.62 -5.04 -10.72
CA VAL A 118 -5.88 -4.39 -9.65
C VAL A 118 -5.93 -2.89 -9.84
N SER A 119 -6.09 -2.14 -8.77
CA SER A 119 -6.05 -0.68 -8.79
C SER A 119 -4.98 -0.16 -7.86
N PHE A 120 -4.29 0.89 -8.27
CA PHE A 120 -3.37 1.63 -7.44
C PHE A 120 -3.89 3.05 -7.21
N TYR A 121 -4.01 3.46 -5.95
CA TYR A 121 -4.54 4.75 -5.53
C TYR A 121 -3.42 5.62 -4.99
N PHE A 122 -3.29 6.83 -5.52
CA PHE A 122 -2.32 7.81 -5.06
C PHE A 122 -3.04 9.04 -4.49
N PRO A 123 -2.80 9.42 -3.21
CA PRO A 123 -3.48 10.55 -2.57
C PRO A 123 -2.92 11.87 -3.08
N LYS A 124 -3.76 12.70 -3.72
CA LYS A 124 -3.33 13.97 -4.31
C LYS A 124 -2.85 14.99 -3.27
N ILE A 125 -3.27 14.87 -2.02
CA ILE A 125 -2.89 15.77 -0.93
C ILE A 125 -1.36 15.80 -0.69
N VAL A 126 -0.63 14.75 -1.03
CA VAL A 126 0.84 14.71 -0.86
C VAL A 126 1.60 15.58 -1.85
N LEU A 127 0.91 16.09 -2.86
CA LEU A 127 1.52 16.98 -3.87
C LEU A 127 1.28 18.48 -3.56
N GLY A 128 0.49 18.80 -2.53
CA GLY A 128 0.19 20.17 -2.12
C GLY A 128 -1.11 20.70 -2.70
#